data_cacdc3a69f9fb1d94848c6954f0f602e
#
_entry.id   cacdc3a69f9fb1d94848c6954f0f602e
#
_cell.length_a   1.000
_cell.length_b   1.000
_cell.length_c   1.000
_cell.angle_alpha   90.00
_cell.angle_beta   90.00
_cell.angle_gamma   90.00
#
_symmetry.space_group_name_H-M   'P 1'
#
loop_
_entity.id
_entity.type
_entity.pdbx_description
1 polymer ?
#
loop_
_entity_poly.entity_id
_entity_poly.type
_entity_poly.pdbx_seq_one_letter_code
_entity_poly.pdbx_strand_id
1 'polypeptide(L)'
;MKYFLAKTDPETYSVDDLEREGRTVWDGVTNAQAVRAIREMRPGDRIFVYHSGGVSGVVGLATVRSEPRDDPKNPKSAVVELEFAGRLEPPTSLAEIKQSKLFDDWALVRQGRLSTMAAPPHFVEWMKKRYPGAKI
;
A
#
# COMPACT_ATOMS: atom_id res chain seq x y z
N MET A 1 7.46 13.64 3.92
CA MET A 1 7.20 12.24 3.54
C MET A 1 5.73 11.93 3.68
N LYS A 2 5.17 11.28 2.66
CA LYS A 2 3.76 10.86 2.67
C LYS A 2 3.67 9.35 2.82
N TYR A 3 2.50 8.89 3.23
CA TYR A 3 2.21 7.46 3.37
C TYR A 3 1.01 7.11 2.48
N PHE A 4 1.09 5.95 1.86
CA PHE A 4 0.03 5.41 1.01
C PHE A 4 -0.21 3.95 1.39
N LEU A 5 -1.34 3.41 0.94
CA LEU A 5 -1.63 1.99 1.05
C LEU A 5 -1.86 1.46 -0.36
N ALA A 6 -1.20 0.36 -0.71
CA ALA A 6 -1.33 -0.29 -2.01
C ALA A 6 -1.71 -1.75 -1.83
N LYS A 7 -2.78 -2.14 -2.50
CA LYS A 7 -3.32 -3.51 -2.42
C LYS A 7 -2.77 -4.36 -3.54
N THR A 8 -2.50 -5.61 -3.22
CA THR A 8 -2.14 -6.63 -4.20
C THR A 8 -2.84 -7.93 -3.85
N ASP A 9 -3.21 -8.70 -4.87
CA ASP A 9 -3.74 -10.06 -4.71
C ASP A 9 -2.53 -10.98 -4.45
N PRO A 10 -2.46 -11.65 -3.29
CA PRO A 10 -1.30 -12.48 -2.96
C PRO A 10 -1.12 -13.69 -3.88
N GLU A 11 -2.15 -14.12 -4.59
CA GLU A 11 -2.01 -15.19 -5.58
C GLU A 11 -1.31 -14.70 -6.85
N THR A 12 -1.38 -13.41 -7.14
CA THR A 12 -0.72 -12.80 -8.30
C THR A 12 0.65 -12.25 -7.92
N TYR A 13 0.72 -11.50 -6.83
CA TYR A 13 1.97 -10.91 -6.34
C TYR A 13 1.86 -10.64 -4.85
N SER A 14 2.64 -11.38 -4.04
CA SER A 14 2.56 -11.31 -2.58
C SER A 14 3.69 -10.47 -1.99
N VAL A 15 3.58 -10.18 -0.68
CA VAL A 15 4.69 -9.55 0.07
C VAL A 15 5.92 -10.46 0.07
N ASP A 16 5.74 -11.78 -0.01
CA ASP A 16 6.86 -12.72 -0.14
C ASP A 16 7.61 -12.49 -1.45
N ASP A 17 6.87 -12.27 -2.55
CA ASP A 17 7.46 -11.97 -3.85
C ASP A 17 8.24 -10.66 -3.79
N LEU A 18 7.67 -9.64 -3.18
CA LEU A 18 8.33 -8.34 -3.04
C LEU A 18 9.61 -8.44 -2.21
N GLU A 19 9.57 -9.20 -1.11
CA GLU A 19 10.75 -9.43 -0.27
C GLU A 19 11.84 -10.16 -1.04
N ARG A 20 11.47 -11.19 -1.79
CA ARG A 20 12.42 -11.98 -2.57
C ARG A 20 13.07 -11.15 -3.67
N GLU A 21 12.30 -10.31 -4.36
CA GLU A 21 12.82 -9.45 -5.42
C GLU A 21 13.54 -8.22 -4.88
N GLY A 22 13.17 -7.76 -3.71
CA GLY A 22 13.72 -6.57 -3.08
C GLY A 22 13.17 -5.27 -3.66
N ARG A 23 12.99 -5.20 -4.96
CA ARG A 23 12.50 -4.02 -5.67
C ARG A 23 11.68 -4.45 -6.87
N THR A 24 10.59 -3.75 -7.13
CA THR A 24 9.70 -4.08 -8.24
C THR A 24 9.07 -2.82 -8.83
N VAL A 25 8.61 -2.93 -10.08
CA VAL A 25 7.76 -1.91 -10.69
C VAL A 25 6.32 -2.25 -10.33
N TRP A 26 5.66 -1.32 -9.63
CA TRP A 26 4.26 -1.49 -9.23
C TRP A 26 3.38 -1.01 -10.38
N ASP A 27 2.68 -1.94 -11.02
CA ASP A 27 1.91 -1.68 -12.23
C ASP A 27 0.51 -2.32 -12.17
N GLY A 28 -0.19 -2.33 -13.29
CA GLY A 28 -1.49 -2.99 -13.39
C GLY A 28 -2.65 -2.21 -12.77
N VAL A 29 -2.44 -0.98 -12.36
CA VAL A 29 -3.49 -0.14 -11.74
C VAL A 29 -4.26 0.59 -12.83
N THR A 30 -5.59 0.39 -12.88
CA THR A 30 -6.43 0.94 -13.94
C THR A 30 -7.48 1.94 -13.45
N ASN A 31 -7.87 1.87 -12.18
CA ASN A 31 -8.85 2.81 -11.61
C ASN A 31 -8.26 4.22 -11.56
N ALA A 32 -9.00 5.21 -12.06
CA ALA A 32 -8.51 6.58 -12.17
C ALA A 32 -8.12 7.20 -10.83
N GLN A 33 -8.86 6.90 -9.76
CA GLN A 33 -8.57 7.42 -8.42
C GLN A 33 -7.28 6.79 -7.86
N ALA A 34 -7.08 5.49 -8.09
CA ALA A 34 -5.87 4.79 -7.67
C ALA A 34 -4.65 5.31 -8.47
N VAL A 35 -4.80 5.54 -9.76
CA VAL A 35 -3.73 6.10 -10.59
C VAL A 35 -3.34 7.49 -10.10
N ARG A 36 -4.31 8.33 -9.73
CA ARG A 36 -4.01 9.64 -9.15
C ARG A 36 -3.18 9.52 -7.88
N ALA A 37 -3.48 8.54 -7.03
CA ALA A 37 -2.68 8.31 -5.81
C ALA A 37 -1.23 7.96 -6.17
N ILE A 38 -1.02 7.09 -7.18
CA ILE A 38 0.33 6.75 -7.62
C ILE A 38 1.06 7.99 -8.13
N ARG A 39 0.39 8.86 -8.90
CA ARG A 39 1.01 10.07 -9.43
C ARG A 39 1.40 11.09 -8.36
N GLU A 40 0.85 10.98 -7.17
CA GLU A 40 1.21 11.82 -6.03
C GLU A 40 2.42 11.29 -5.26
N MET A 41 2.82 10.06 -5.49
CA MET A 41 3.97 9.45 -4.81
C MET A 41 5.28 10.11 -5.24
N ARG A 42 6.22 10.18 -4.30
CA ARG A 42 7.57 10.72 -4.56
C ARG A 42 8.61 9.82 -3.90
N PRO A 43 9.83 9.76 -4.42
CA PRO A 43 10.89 8.97 -3.79
C PRO A 43 11.02 9.27 -2.30
N GLY A 44 11.10 8.23 -1.50
CA GLY A 44 11.15 8.32 -0.04
C GLY A 44 9.81 8.16 0.66
N ASP A 45 8.69 8.28 -0.06
CA ASP A 45 7.38 8.03 0.51
C ASP A 45 7.24 6.56 0.90
N ARG A 46 6.39 6.28 1.89
CA ARG A 46 6.18 4.94 2.41
C ARG A 46 4.87 4.35 1.95
N ILE A 47 4.87 3.04 1.76
CA ILE A 47 3.71 2.28 1.32
C ILE A 47 3.40 1.20 2.34
N PHE A 48 2.16 1.15 2.81
CA PHE A 48 1.64 -0.02 3.50
C PHE A 48 1.18 -1.02 2.43
N VAL A 49 1.83 -2.18 2.39
CA VAL A 49 1.49 -3.24 1.44
C VAL A 49 0.34 -4.06 2.03
N TYR A 50 -0.73 -4.21 1.26
CA TYR A 50 -1.96 -4.83 1.71
C TYR A 50 -2.32 -6.01 0.80
N HIS A 51 -2.63 -7.16 1.41
CA HIS A 51 -3.14 -8.32 0.69
C HIS A 51 -4.66 -8.25 0.61
N SER A 52 -5.21 -8.32 -0.61
CA SER A 52 -6.65 -8.20 -0.86
C SER A 52 -7.36 -9.55 -0.96
N GLY A 53 -6.65 -10.66 -0.94
CA GLY A 53 -7.24 -12.00 -0.98
C GLY A 53 -6.96 -12.76 0.31
N GLY A 54 -7.73 -13.82 0.56
CA GLY A 54 -7.62 -14.59 1.78
C GLY A 54 -8.00 -13.75 2.99
N VAL A 55 -7.12 -13.68 3.99
CA VAL A 55 -7.31 -12.75 5.11
C VAL A 55 -6.78 -11.39 4.69
N SER A 56 -7.69 -10.47 4.35
CA SER A 56 -7.34 -9.13 3.92
C SER A 56 -6.67 -8.33 5.05
N GLY A 57 -5.56 -7.69 4.74
CA GLY A 57 -4.88 -6.89 5.75
C GLY A 57 -3.54 -6.34 5.31
N VAL A 58 -2.96 -5.50 6.15
CA VAL A 58 -1.65 -4.89 5.94
C VAL A 58 -0.58 -5.90 6.37
N VAL A 59 0.33 -6.23 5.47
CA VAL A 59 1.31 -7.30 5.66
C VAL A 59 2.75 -6.84 5.63
N GLY A 60 3.02 -5.63 5.15
CA GLY A 60 4.39 -5.16 5.02
C GLY A 60 4.51 -3.70 4.67
N LEU A 61 5.75 -3.28 4.51
CA LEU A 61 6.13 -1.91 4.16
C LEU A 61 7.00 -1.90 2.93
N ALA A 62 6.85 -0.86 2.12
CA ALA A 62 7.74 -0.58 1.01
C ALA A 62 8.09 0.91 1.00
N THR A 63 9.14 1.27 0.25
CA THR A 63 9.54 2.65 0.05
C THR A 63 9.47 2.96 -1.42
N VAL A 64 8.93 4.13 -1.77
CA VAL A 64 8.91 4.60 -3.15
C VAL A 64 10.34 4.98 -3.57
N ARG A 65 10.80 4.45 -4.70
CA ARG A 65 12.18 4.64 -5.17
C ARG A 65 12.29 5.32 -6.53
N SER A 66 11.17 5.73 -7.12
CA SER A 66 11.19 6.48 -8.37
C SER A 66 10.10 7.52 -8.40
N GLU A 67 10.23 8.49 -9.31
CA GLU A 67 9.11 9.31 -9.68
C GLU A 67 8.08 8.44 -10.41
N PRO A 68 6.78 8.75 -10.28
CA PRO A 68 5.77 8.05 -11.06
C PRO A 68 5.92 8.39 -12.55
N ARG A 69 5.61 7.41 -13.40
CA ARG A 69 5.66 7.59 -14.84
C ARG A 69 4.50 6.88 -15.50
N ASP A 70 4.22 7.22 -16.75
CA ASP A 70 3.19 6.54 -17.50
C ASP A 70 3.56 5.07 -17.71
N ASP A 71 2.56 4.20 -17.65
CA ASP A 71 2.75 2.80 -17.99
C ASP A 71 2.92 2.69 -19.51
N PRO A 72 4.03 2.10 -20.01
CA PRO A 72 4.22 1.92 -21.46
C PRO A 72 3.11 1.14 -22.15
N LYS A 73 2.40 0.29 -21.40
CA LYS A 73 1.31 -0.54 -21.92
C LYS A 73 -0.05 0.14 -21.85
N ASN A 74 -0.19 1.20 -21.04
CA ASN A 74 -1.47 1.88 -20.86
C ASN A 74 -1.23 3.33 -20.44
N PRO A 75 -1.34 4.28 -21.37
CA PRO A 75 -1.05 5.70 -21.08
C PRO A 75 -1.98 6.34 -20.04
N LYS A 76 -3.10 5.69 -19.75
CA LYS A 76 -4.02 6.15 -18.68
C LYS A 76 -3.61 5.68 -17.30
N SER A 77 -2.65 4.77 -17.21
CA SER A 77 -2.13 4.24 -15.97
C SER A 77 -0.79 4.88 -15.61
N ALA A 78 -0.37 4.65 -14.38
CA ALA A 78 0.94 5.09 -13.90
C ALA A 78 1.63 3.93 -13.18
N VAL A 79 2.95 3.93 -13.22
CA VAL A 79 3.79 2.97 -12.51
C VAL A 79 4.80 3.70 -11.65
N VAL A 80 5.27 3.02 -10.62
CA VAL A 80 6.27 3.54 -9.69
C VAL A 80 7.11 2.37 -9.20
N GLU A 81 8.38 2.61 -8.90
CA GLU A 81 9.23 1.57 -8.34
C GLU A 81 9.10 1.56 -6.81
N LEU A 82 8.89 0.37 -6.26
CA LEU A 82 8.81 0.15 -4.82
C LEU A 82 9.94 -0.78 -4.38
N GLU A 83 10.52 -0.48 -3.23
CA GLU A 83 11.53 -1.31 -2.58
C GLU A 83 10.98 -1.86 -1.28
N PHE A 84 11.18 -3.16 -1.06
CA PHE A 84 10.76 -3.80 0.18
C PHE A 84 11.44 -3.14 1.38
N ALA A 85 10.67 -2.80 2.41
CA ALA A 85 11.19 -2.14 3.61
C ALA A 85 11.01 -2.98 4.88
N GLY A 86 10.12 -3.96 4.86
CA GLY A 86 9.94 -4.84 6.02
C GLY A 86 8.58 -5.51 6.04
N ARG A 87 8.46 -6.54 6.85
CA ARG A 87 7.18 -7.20 7.12
C ARG A 87 6.56 -6.60 8.36
N LEU A 88 5.24 -6.63 8.41
CA LEU A 88 4.49 -6.31 9.63
C LEU A 88 3.87 -7.61 10.12
N GLU A 89 4.39 -8.10 11.23
CA GLU A 89 3.97 -9.38 11.81
C GLU A 89 3.59 -9.22 13.29
N PRO A 90 2.41 -9.73 13.69
CA PRO A 90 1.38 -10.31 12.83
C PRO A 90 0.73 -9.25 11.93
N PRO A 91 0.12 -9.64 10.80
CA PRO A 91 -0.57 -8.68 9.94
C PRO A 91 -1.70 -7.94 10.66
N THR A 92 -2.02 -6.73 10.20
CA THR A 92 -3.18 -6.01 10.69
C THR A 92 -4.32 -6.23 9.71
N SER A 93 -5.35 -6.96 10.14
CA SER A 93 -6.47 -7.31 9.27
C SER A 93 -7.41 -6.13 9.03
N LEU A 94 -8.12 -6.18 7.90
CA LEU A 94 -9.18 -5.21 7.62
C LEU A 94 -10.26 -5.25 8.73
N ALA A 95 -10.56 -6.44 9.24
CA ALA A 95 -11.53 -6.58 10.32
C ALA A 95 -11.09 -5.80 11.56
N GLU A 96 -9.81 -5.87 11.94
CA GLU A 96 -9.29 -5.10 13.07
C GLU A 96 -9.36 -3.60 12.83
N ILE A 97 -9.04 -3.16 11.60
CA ILE A 97 -9.13 -1.75 11.23
C ILE A 97 -10.58 -1.25 11.37
N LYS A 98 -11.54 -2.01 10.86
CA LYS A 98 -12.98 -1.68 10.97
C LYS A 98 -13.47 -1.69 12.41
N GLN A 99 -13.03 -2.67 13.20
CA GLN A 99 -13.44 -2.81 14.60
C GLN A 99 -12.94 -1.65 15.45
N SER A 100 -11.84 -1.03 15.10
CA SER A 100 -11.30 0.12 15.83
C SER A 100 -12.25 1.33 15.77
N LYS A 101 -13.05 1.44 14.70
CA LYS A 101 -13.95 2.56 14.40
C LYS A 101 -13.27 3.91 14.28
N LEU A 102 -11.95 3.90 14.13
CA LEU A 102 -11.15 5.14 14.00
C LEU A 102 -11.02 5.60 12.55
N PHE A 103 -11.32 4.73 11.58
CA PHE A 103 -11.01 4.98 10.16
C PHE A 103 -12.23 4.84 9.26
N ASP A 104 -13.43 5.02 9.80
CA ASP A 104 -14.70 4.80 9.07
C ASP A 104 -14.85 5.71 7.85
N ASP A 105 -14.18 6.87 7.85
CA ASP A 105 -14.21 7.81 6.72
C ASP A 105 -13.12 7.57 5.69
N TRP A 106 -12.20 6.66 5.98
CA TRP A 106 -11.06 6.39 5.09
C TRP A 106 -11.50 5.54 3.89
N ALA A 107 -10.88 5.81 2.73
CA ALA A 107 -11.18 5.11 1.49
C ALA A 107 -11.00 3.59 1.60
N LEU A 108 -10.05 3.10 2.41
CA LEU A 108 -9.87 1.67 2.64
C LEU A 108 -11.15 1.01 3.13
N VAL A 109 -11.86 1.67 4.04
CA VAL A 109 -13.11 1.15 4.62
C VAL A 109 -14.30 1.42 3.71
N ARG A 110 -14.36 2.60 3.08
CA ARG A 110 -15.52 3.02 2.29
C ARG A 110 -15.50 2.51 0.85
N GLN A 111 -14.32 2.33 0.28
CA GLN A 111 -14.17 1.94 -1.13
C GLN A 111 -13.39 0.64 -1.24
N GLY A 112 -14.03 -0.46 -0.93
CA GLY A 112 -13.39 -1.78 -0.84
C GLY A 112 -12.67 -2.23 -2.11
N ARG A 113 -13.00 -1.65 -3.27
CA ARG A 113 -12.39 -2.00 -4.55
C ARG A 113 -11.26 -1.06 -4.97
N LEU A 114 -11.05 0.02 -4.24
CA LEU A 114 -9.95 0.93 -4.54
C LEU A 114 -8.63 0.27 -4.14
N SER A 115 -7.67 0.23 -5.06
CA SER A 115 -6.43 -0.51 -4.86
C SER A 115 -5.30 0.33 -4.27
N THR A 116 -5.36 1.64 -4.40
CA THR A 116 -4.28 2.52 -3.96
C THR A 116 -4.88 3.82 -3.43
N MET A 117 -4.39 4.27 -2.28
CA MET A 117 -4.93 5.46 -1.63
C MET A 117 -3.90 6.06 -0.68
N ALA A 118 -4.06 7.32 -0.35
CA ALA A 118 -3.29 7.94 0.72
C ALA A 118 -3.64 7.30 2.05
N ALA A 119 -2.66 7.17 2.94
CA ALA A 119 -2.88 6.73 4.31
C ALA A 119 -2.91 7.96 5.21
N PRO A 120 -3.98 8.17 6.00
CA PRO A 120 -4.09 9.37 6.82
C PRO A 120 -3.10 9.33 8.00
N PRO A 121 -2.67 10.50 8.50
CA PRO A 121 -1.69 10.55 9.58
C PRO A 121 -2.10 9.76 10.83
N HIS A 122 -3.38 9.76 11.20
CA HIS A 122 -3.82 9.04 12.39
C HIS A 122 -3.74 7.50 12.20
N PHE A 123 -3.85 7.00 10.97
CA PHE A 123 -3.61 5.58 10.71
C PHE A 123 -2.12 5.26 10.86
N VAL A 124 -1.26 6.13 10.36
CA VAL A 124 0.20 5.96 10.49
C VAL A 124 0.60 5.88 11.96
N GLU A 125 0.09 6.79 12.78
CA GLU A 125 0.37 6.80 14.22
C GLU A 125 -0.17 5.53 14.92
N TRP A 126 -1.36 5.08 14.53
CA TRP A 126 -1.96 3.87 15.05
C TRP A 126 -1.09 2.64 14.73
N MET A 127 -0.56 2.58 13.52
CA MET A 127 0.34 1.50 13.08
C MET A 127 1.70 1.55 13.78
N LYS A 128 2.24 2.75 14.01
CA LYS A 128 3.50 2.90 14.75
C LYS A 128 3.38 2.36 16.18
N LYS A 129 2.25 2.59 16.84
CA LYS A 129 2.00 2.06 18.18
C LYS A 129 1.84 0.53 18.17
N ARG A 130 1.23 0.02 17.11
CA ARG A 130 1.01 -1.41 16.96
C ARG A 130 2.30 -2.17 16.67
N TYR A 131 3.24 -1.55 15.97
CA TYR A 131 4.51 -2.15 15.57
C TYR A 131 5.69 -1.27 16.00
N PRO A 132 5.97 -1.20 17.33
CA PRO A 132 7.00 -0.28 17.81
C PRO A 132 8.41 -0.61 17.32
N GLY A 133 8.66 -1.85 16.91
CA GLY A 133 9.96 -2.26 16.36
C GLY A 133 10.10 -2.04 14.86
N ALA A 134 9.03 -1.67 14.16
CA ALA A 134 9.07 -1.47 12.72
C ALA A 134 9.45 -0.03 12.38
N LYS A 135 10.11 0.14 11.24
CA LYS A 135 10.53 1.47 10.78
C LYS A 135 9.43 2.09 9.89
N ILE A 136 8.29 2.34 10.49
CA ILE A 136 7.17 2.97 9.80
C ILE A 136 7.42 4.47 9.61
#